data_4e6ec97b00fe8a3afbf50efb58681231
#
_entry.id   4e6ec97b00fe8a3afbf50efb58681231
#
_cell.length_a   1.000
_cell.length_b   1.000
_cell.length_c   1.000
_cell.angle_alpha   90.00
_cell.angle_beta   90.00
_cell.angle_gamma   90.00
#
_symmetry.space_group_name_H-M   'P 1'
#
loop_
_entity.id
_entity.type
_entity.pdbx_description
1 polymer ?
#
loop_
_entity_poly.entity_id
_entity_poly.type
_entity_poly.pdbx_seq_one_letter_code
_entity_poly.pdbx_strand_id
1 'polypeptide(L)'
;AIKSRFLISSSDHVILSSPFHLNYCKDLNVEHMATYIPCSLDTNRLTSKKTDYTSSQLVLGWTGTFSSVPYLDLLKDILIELNKTEQFKVLLITNFEYNLPGIDLDVIRWDKESEVEDLHKIDIGLYPLSRDTWSLGKGGLKVLQYMSIGIPSVATNYGTAIDIIKHGETGFLVDGKEEWISALKKLINDRELRSRIGKNARDHVVKYYSVDEVKSKYLDILDSLSMV
;
A
#
# COMPACT_ATOMS: atom_id res chain seq x y z
N ALA A 1 -1.34 14.64 -20.76
CA ALA A 1 -0.56 13.89 -21.77
C ALA A 1 0.55 14.74 -22.42
N ILE A 2 0.27 15.91 -23.04
CA ILE A 2 1.28 16.71 -23.75
C ILE A 2 2.37 17.22 -22.80
N LYS A 3 2.00 17.81 -21.66
CA LYS A 3 2.94 18.35 -20.66
C LYS A 3 3.86 17.25 -20.10
N SER A 4 3.30 16.09 -19.75
CA SER A 4 4.08 14.98 -19.21
C SER A 4 5.09 14.44 -20.24
N ARG A 5 4.68 14.29 -21.51
CA ARG A 5 5.58 13.88 -22.60
C ARG A 5 6.73 14.86 -22.77
N PHE A 6 6.42 16.16 -22.82
CA PHE A 6 7.44 17.22 -22.93
C PHE A 6 8.46 17.15 -21.78
N LEU A 7 7.99 17.09 -20.53
CA LEU A 7 8.86 16.99 -19.36
C LEU A 7 9.76 15.76 -19.42
N ILE A 8 9.19 14.60 -19.69
CA ILE A 8 9.94 13.34 -19.79
C ILE A 8 11.00 13.43 -20.88
N SER A 9 10.65 13.92 -22.08
CA SER A 9 11.58 13.99 -23.23
C SER A 9 12.62 15.11 -23.11
N SER A 10 12.45 16.05 -22.18
CA SER A 10 13.36 17.20 -21.98
C SER A 10 14.18 17.09 -20.70
N SER A 11 14.06 15.97 -19.96
CA SER A 11 14.83 15.73 -18.73
C SER A 11 16.11 14.98 -19.05
N ASP A 12 17.17 15.21 -18.30
CA ASP A 12 18.43 14.47 -18.39
C ASP A 12 18.26 13.03 -17.86
N HIS A 13 17.34 12.84 -16.88
CA HIS A 13 16.97 11.52 -16.37
C HIS A 13 15.56 11.51 -15.79
N VAL A 14 14.88 10.37 -15.86
CA VAL A 14 13.51 10.18 -15.34
C VAL A 14 13.50 9.07 -14.31
N ILE A 15 13.08 9.40 -13.07
CA ILE A 15 12.90 8.40 -12.00
C ILE A 15 11.40 8.09 -11.88
N LEU A 16 11.06 6.81 -11.85
CA LEU A 16 9.69 6.32 -11.92
C LEU A 16 9.40 5.35 -10.79
N SER A 17 8.23 5.48 -10.18
CA SER A 17 7.80 4.66 -9.04
C SER A 17 6.93 3.45 -9.40
N SER A 18 6.71 3.20 -10.69
CA SER A 18 6.00 2.00 -11.15
C SER A 18 6.58 1.45 -12.45
N PRO A 19 6.59 0.11 -12.65
CA PRO A 19 7.01 -0.50 -13.91
C PRO A 19 6.17 -0.06 -15.11
N PHE A 20 4.90 0.25 -14.89
CA PHE A 20 4.00 0.78 -15.93
C PHE A 20 4.55 2.07 -16.54
N HIS A 21 5.02 3.01 -15.72
CA HIS A 21 5.60 4.26 -16.22
C HIS A 21 6.92 4.04 -16.94
N LEU A 22 7.71 3.03 -16.55
CA LEU A 22 8.93 2.67 -17.28
C LEU A 22 8.60 2.20 -18.71
N ASN A 23 7.55 1.39 -18.87
CA ASN A 23 7.10 0.99 -20.20
C ASN A 23 6.61 2.20 -21.04
N TYR A 24 5.96 3.18 -20.41
CA TYR A 24 5.59 4.42 -21.10
C TYR A 24 6.82 5.21 -21.59
N CYS A 25 7.94 5.20 -20.86
CA CYS A 25 9.20 5.81 -21.33
C CYS A 25 9.78 5.07 -22.54
N LYS A 26 9.61 3.75 -22.65
CA LYS A 26 9.98 2.99 -23.86
C LYS A 26 9.18 3.44 -25.08
N ASP A 27 7.87 3.67 -24.93
CA ASP A 27 7.02 4.19 -25.99
C ASP A 27 7.45 5.59 -26.49
N LEU A 28 8.20 6.33 -25.67
CA LEU A 28 8.77 7.63 -26.00
C LEU A 28 10.22 7.57 -26.49
N ASN A 29 10.82 6.39 -26.57
CA ASN A 29 12.22 6.15 -26.90
C ASN A 29 13.23 6.85 -25.95
N VAL A 30 12.87 6.96 -24.67
CA VAL A 30 13.72 7.57 -23.62
C VAL A 30 14.00 6.59 -22.47
N GLU A 31 13.86 5.29 -22.68
CA GLU A 31 14.09 4.25 -21.68
C GLU A 31 15.54 4.23 -21.16
N HIS A 32 16.52 4.66 -21.98
CA HIS A 32 17.92 4.77 -21.60
C HIS A 32 18.18 5.88 -20.56
N MET A 33 17.25 6.82 -20.41
CA MET A 33 17.29 7.90 -19.42
C MET A 33 16.26 7.66 -18.30
N ALA A 34 15.70 6.47 -18.19
CA ALA A 34 14.62 6.18 -17.24
C ALA A 34 15.00 5.03 -16.30
N THR A 35 14.85 5.26 -15.00
CA THR A 35 15.11 4.23 -13.99
C THR A 35 13.88 4.04 -13.10
N TYR A 36 13.48 2.78 -12.91
CA TYR A 36 12.51 2.42 -11.90
C TYR A 36 13.16 2.38 -10.53
N ILE A 37 12.71 3.26 -9.65
CA ILE A 37 13.04 3.23 -8.22
C ILE A 37 11.71 3.13 -7.46
N PRO A 38 11.46 2.05 -6.69
CA PRO A 38 10.22 1.89 -5.97
C PRO A 38 10.03 3.00 -4.93
N CYS A 39 8.78 3.25 -4.53
CA CYS A 39 8.51 4.07 -3.36
C CYS A 39 9.28 3.52 -2.16
N SER A 40 9.81 4.41 -1.34
CA SER A 40 10.54 4.06 -0.12
C SER A 40 9.95 4.75 1.10
N LEU A 41 10.23 4.21 2.27
CA LEU A 41 9.73 4.70 3.55
C LEU A 41 10.87 4.84 4.57
N ASP A 42 10.75 5.84 5.44
CA ASP A 42 11.55 5.92 6.64
C ASP A 42 11.06 4.87 7.65
N THR A 43 11.70 3.72 7.63
CA THR A 43 11.36 2.59 8.50
C THR A 43 11.80 2.80 9.95
N ASN A 44 12.61 3.82 10.24
CA ASN A 44 12.94 4.21 11.60
C ASN A 44 11.81 5.06 12.20
N ARG A 45 11.14 5.89 11.38
CA ARG A 45 9.94 6.63 11.78
C ARG A 45 8.72 5.71 11.86
N LEU A 46 8.50 4.87 10.85
CA LEU A 46 7.41 3.89 10.82
C LEU A 46 7.82 2.63 11.59
N THR A 47 7.84 2.73 12.91
CA THR A 47 8.23 1.62 13.79
C THR A 47 7.20 0.49 13.74
N SER A 48 7.65 -0.73 14.06
CA SER A 48 6.76 -1.87 14.16
C SER A 48 5.70 -1.67 15.24
N LYS A 49 4.46 -2.01 14.91
CA LYS A 49 3.37 -2.07 15.89
C LYS A 49 3.78 -3.04 17.01
N LYS A 50 3.69 -2.60 18.24
CA LYS A 50 3.74 -3.53 19.37
C LYS A 50 2.45 -4.35 19.32
N THR A 51 2.59 -5.64 19.08
CA THR A 51 1.44 -6.55 18.96
C THR A 51 0.85 -6.85 20.32
N ASP A 52 0.19 -5.85 20.89
CA ASP A 52 -0.67 -6.07 22.05
C ASP A 52 -2.08 -6.39 21.53
N TYR A 53 -2.32 -7.66 21.31
CA TYR A 53 -3.64 -8.16 20.87
C TYR A 53 -4.62 -8.30 22.06
N THR A 54 -4.52 -7.45 23.06
CA THR A 54 -5.48 -7.40 24.17
C THR A 54 -6.76 -6.68 23.78
N SER A 55 -6.79 -5.98 22.63
CA SER A 55 -8.00 -5.39 22.06
C SER A 55 -9.03 -6.48 21.78
N SER A 56 -10.24 -6.28 22.32
CA SER A 56 -11.37 -7.19 22.17
C SER A 56 -11.95 -7.24 20.74
N GLN A 57 -11.54 -6.34 19.86
CA GLN A 57 -12.09 -6.21 18.51
C GLN A 57 -10.97 -5.92 17.50
N LEU A 58 -10.95 -6.72 16.42
CA LEU A 58 -9.96 -6.62 15.36
C LEU A 58 -10.33 -5.46 14.40
N VAL A 59 -9.32 -4.71 13.97
CA VAL A 59 -9.46 -3.52 13.14
C VAL A 59 -8.95 -3.75 11.72
N LEU A 60 -9.86 -3.66 10.75
CA LEU A 60 -9.56 -3.58 9.33
C LEU A 60 -9.35 -2.10 8.96
N GLY A 61 -8.18 -1.75 8.44
CA GLY A 61 -7.84 -0.36 8.19
C GLY A 61 -7.61 0.00 6.74
N TRP A 62 -8.05 1.20 6.37
CA TRP A 62 -7.75 1.79 5.09
C TRP A 62 -7.30 3.24 5.25
N THR A 63 -6.27 3.65 4.50
CA THR A 63 -5.84 5.05 4.46
C THR A 63 -6.01 5.63 3.06
N GLY A 64 -6.41 6.90 2.97
CA GLY A 64 -6.52 7.54 1.67
C GLY A 64 -7.15 8.92 1.71
N THR A 65 -7.08 9.59 0.57
CA THR A 65 -7.74 10.88 0.34
C THR A 65 -9.05 10.68 -0.40
N PHE A 66 -9.85 11.75 -0.48
CA PHE A 66 -11.15 11.70 -1.16
C PHE A 66 -11.06 11.20 -2.61
N SER A 67 -9.96 11.46 -3.32
CA SER A 67 -9.73 10.98 -4.69
C SER A 67 -9.59 9.45 -4.78
N SER A 68 -9.42 8.78 -3.64
CA SER A 68 -9.31 7.32 -3.56
C SER A 68 -10.62 6.63 -3.11
N VAL A 69 -11.70 7.39 -2.89
CA VAL A 69 -13.02 6.85 -2.52
C VAL A 69 -13.51 5.76 -3.48
N PRO A 70 -13.39 5.88 -4.82
CA PRO A 70 -13.81 4.82 -5.72
C PRO A 70 -13.16 3.45 -5.45
N TYR A 71 -11.94 3.43 -4.92
CA TYR A 71 -11.29 2.17 -4.53
C TYR A 71 -11.86 1.63 -3.22
N LEU A 72 -12.11 2.50 -2.23
CA LEU A 72 -12.75 2.10 -0.98
C LEU A 72 -14.15 1.53 -1.23
N ASP A 73 -14.88 2.10 -2.17
CA ASP A 73 -16.24 1.65 -2.55
C ASP A 73 -16.26 0.20 -3.07
N LEU A 74 -15.15 -0.30 -3.64
CA LEU A 74 -15.03 -1.71 -4.05
C LEU A 74 -15.14 -2.69 -2.86
N LEU A 75 -14.86 -2.23 -1.66
CA LEU A 75 -14.93 -3.06 -0.46
C LEU A 75 -16.32 -3.08 0.21
N LYS A 76 -17.26 -2.22 -0.18
CA LYS A 76 -18.55 -2.11 0.50
C LYS A 76 -19.27 -3.45 0.62
N ASP A 77 -19.51 -4.12 -0.49
CA ASP A 77 -20.24 -5.39 -0.52
C ASP A 77 -19.44 -6.53 0.12
N ILE A 78 -18.11 -6.44 0.09
CA ILE A 78 -17.21 -7.39 0.71
C ILE A 78 -17.31 -7.28 2.24
N LEU A 79 -17.22 -6.07 2.77
CA LEU A 79 -17.30 -5.80 4.21
C LEU A 79 -18.69 -6.12 4.77
N ILE A 80 -19.75 -5.77 4.04
CA ILE A 80 -21.13 -6.11 4.44
C ILE A 80 -21.33 -7.64 4.50
N GLU A 81 -20.81 -8.36 3.51
CA GLU A 81 -20.91 -9.83 3.50
C GLU A 81 -20.08 -10.47 4.61
N LEU A 82 -18.86 -9.97 4.80
CA LEU A 82 -17.96 -10.45 5.85
C LEU A 82 -18.55 -10.24 7.25
N ASN A 83 -19.21 -9.09 7.49
CA ASN A 83 -19.80 -8.75 8.78
C ASN A 83 -20.99 -9.63 9.19
N LYS A 84 -21.53 -10.44 8.28
CA LYS A 84 -22.57 -11.44 8.61
C LYS A 84 -22.02 -12.61 9.44
N THR A 85 -20.73 -12.87 9.36
CA THR A 85 -20.09 -14.05 9.97
C THR A 85 -18.89 -13.72 10.86
N GLU A 86 -18.28 -12.55 10.69
CA GLU A 86 -17.08 -12.15 11.43
C GLU A 86 -17.35 -10.84 12.19
N GLN A 87 -16.72 -10.70 13.34
CA GLN A 87 -16.75 -9.44 14.11
C GLN A 87 -15.45 -8.67 13.91
N PHE A 88 -15.56 -7.45 13.44
CA PHE A 88 -14.44 -6.54 13.24
C PHE A 88 -14.94 -5.08 13.27
N LYS A 89 -14.00 -4.18 13.39
CA LYS A 89 -14.18 -2.74 13.20
C LYS A 89 -13.49 -2.31 11.92
N VAL A 90 -14.03 -1.31 11.23
CA VAL A 90 -13.35 -0.64 10.13
C VAL A 90 -12.80 0.69 10.61
N LEU A 91 -11.54 0.97 10.33
CA LEU A 91 -10.91 2.26 10.60
C LEU A 91 -10.47 2.90 9.30
N LEU A 92 -10.98 4.11 9.03
CA LEU A 92 -10.53 4.92 7.90
C LEU A 92 -9.67 6.09 8.40
N ILE A 93 -8.45 6.21 7.88
CA ILE A 93 -7.60 7.38 8.13
C ILE A 93 -7.63 8.22 6.86
N THR A 94 -8.39 9.32 6.89
CA THR A 94 -8.79 10.05 5.67
C THR A 94 -8.86 11.57 5.89
N ASN A 95 -9.16 12.30 4.82
CA ASN A 95 -9.48 13.74 4.85
C ASN A 95 -10.93 14.03 4.45
N PHE A 96 -11.81 13.04 4.54
CA PHE A 96 -13.23 13.15 4.17
C PHE A 96 -14.08 12.30 5.13
N GLU A 97 -15.37 12.61 5.19
CA GLU A 97 -16.37 11.81 5.90
C GLU A 97 -16.83 10.63 5.03
N TYR A 98 -17.05 9.48 5.65
CA TYR A 98 -17.50 8.29 4.95
C TYR A 98 -18.54 7.56 5.80
N ASN A 99 -19.50 6.93 5.16
CA ASN A 99 -20.53 6.15 5.82
C ASN A 99 -20.64 4.76 5.19
N LEU A 100 -20.71 3.76 6.05
CA LEU A 100 -20.89 2.36 5.66
C LEU A 100 -21.95 1.72 6.56
N PRO A 101 -23.24 1.83 6.20
CA PRO A 101 -24.33 1.37 7.05
C PRO A 101 -24.21 -0.10 7.43
N GLY A 102 -24.42 -0.41 8.71
CA GLY A 102 -24.36 -1.79 9.24
C GLY A 102 -22.95 -2.28 9.59
N ILE A 103 -21.93 -1.46 9.42
CA ILE A 103 -20.55 -1.77 9.83
C ILE A 103 -20.14 -0.84 10.97
N ASP A 104 -19.46 -1.40 11.98
CA ASP A 104 -18.78 -0.62 13.01
C ASP A 104 -17.61 0.12 12.38
N LEU A 105 -17.77 1.44 12.17
CA LEU A 105 -16.85 2.28 11.40
C LEU A 105 -16.39 3.47 12.22
N ASP A 106 -15.08 3.63 12.33
CA ASP A 106 -14.43 4.88 12.77
C ASP A 106 -13.77 5.60 11.60
N VAL A 107 -13.84 6.92 11.61
CA VAL A 107 -13.13 7.78 10.68
C VAL A 107 -12.22 8.72 11.45
N ILE A 108 -10.92 8.64 11.22
CA ILE A 108 -9.92 9.53 11.79
C ILE A 108 -9.45 10.48 10.69
N ARG A 109 -9.43 11.77 10.98
CA ARG A 109 -8.81 12.73 10.07
C ARG A 109 -7.30 12.54 10.07
N TRP A 110 -6.73 12.32 8.87
CA TRP A 110 -5.29 12.16 8.73
C TRP A 110 -4.55 13.42 9.21
N ASP A 111 -3.54 13.21 10.02
CA ASP A 111 -2.61 14.21 10.48
C ASP A 111 -1.19 13.64 10.47
N LYS A 112 -0.21 14.46 10.08
CA LYS A 112 1.19 14.02 9.93
C LYS A 112 1.81 13.61 11.28
N GLU A 113 1.45 14.29 12.34
CA GLU A 113 2.05 14.08 13.66
C GLU A 113 1.53 12.79 14.31
N SER A 114 0.25 12.45 14.10
CA SER A 114 -0.40 11.24 14.63
C SER A 114 -0.36 10.04 13.68
N GLU A 115 0.13 10.20 12.43
CA GLU A 115 0.05 9.17 11.38
C GLU A 115 0.52 7.78 11.85
N VAL A 116 1.65 7.70 12.54
CA VAL A 116 2.22 6.41 12.98
C VAL A 116 1.35 5.78 14.06
N GLU A 117 0.87 6.58 15.02
CA GLU A 117 -0.02 6.13 16.09
C GLU A 117 -1.36 5.66 15.53
N ASP A 118 -1.90 6.39 14.55
CA ASP A 118 -3.17 6.03 13.90
C ASP A 118 -3.02 4.75 13.06
N LEU A 119 -1.93 4.59 12.32
CA LEU A 119 -1.63 3.35 11.62
C LEU A 119 -1.49 2.15 12.58
N HIS A 120 -0.93 2.36 13.78
CA HIS A 120 -0.82 1.31 14.80
C HIS A 120 -2.17 0.82 15.35
N LYS A 121 -3.28 1.53 15.13
CA LYS A 121 -4.63 1.06 15.48
C LYS A 121 -5.15 -0.01 14.52
N ILE A 122 -4.53 -0.18 13.35
CA ILE A 122 -4.92 -1.15 12.32
C ILE A 122 -4.30 -2.52 12.62
N ASP A 123 -5.05 -3.59 12.41
CA ASP A 123 -4.58 -4.99 12.51
C ASP A 123 -4.41 -5.65 11.15
N ILE A 124 -5.19 -5.26 10.15
CA ILE A 124 -5.11 -5.73 8.76
C ILE A 124 -5.29 -4.53 7.84
N GLY A 125 -4.30 -4.26 6.99
CA GLY A 125 -4.35 -3.19 6.01
C GLY A 125 -5.11 -3.59 4.74
N LEU A 126 -5.98 -2.70 4.25
CA LEU A 126 -6.79 -2.91 3.05
C LEU A 126 -6.26 -2.05 1.89
N TYR A 127 -5.97 -2.68 0.74
CA TYR A 127 -5.51 -1.98 -0.44
C TYR A 127 -6.28 -2.39 -1.70
N PRO A 128 -7.54 -1.95 -1.83
CA PRO A 128 -8.32 -2.16 -3.03
C PRO A 128 -7.85 -1.27 -4.18
N LEU A 129 -7.81 -1.83 -5.39
CA LEU A 129 -7.56 -1.13 -6.64
C LEU A 129 -8.56 -1.57 -7.70
N SER A 130 -9.01 -0.65 -8.54
CA SER A 130 -9.69 -0.98 -9.79
C SER A 130 -8.67 -1.41 -10.86
N ARG A 131 -9.12 -2.24 -11.81
CA ARG A 131 -8.28 -2.68 -12.93
C ARG A 131 -8.33 -1.65 -14.06
N ASP A 132 -7.69 -0.51 -13.83
CA ASP A 132 -7.59 0.59 -14.79
C ASP A 132 -6.14 1.07 -14.95
N THR A 133 -5.92 1.85 -15.98
CA THR A 133 -4.59 2.40 -16.30
C THR A 133 -4.05 3.31 -15.19
N TRP A 134 -4.92 4.03 -14.47
CA TRP A 134 -4.50 4.90 -13.38
C TRP A 134 -3.93 4.10 -12.20
N SER A 135 -4.53 2.97 -11.90
CA SER A 135 -4.07 2.07 -10.83
C SER A 135 -2.71 1.43 -11.13
N LEU A 136 -2.38 1.20 -12.41
CA LEU A 136 -1.05 0.72 -12.83
C LEU A 136 0.07 1.72 -12.50
N GLY A 137 -0.25 3.02 -12.51
CA GLY A 137 0.71 4.07 -12.18
C GLY A 137 0.96 4.29 -10.68
N LYS A 138 0.21 3.63 -9.79
CA LYS A 138 0.36 3.80 -8.35
C LYS A 138 1.61 3.09 -7.81
N GLY A 139 2.41 3.79 -7.01
CA GLY A 139 3.66 3.25 -6.43
C GLY A 139 3.49 2.33 -5.21
N GLY A 140 2.26 2.00 -4.78
CA GLY A 140 2.01 1.05 -3.69
C GLY A 140 2.31 1.57 -2.27
N LEU A 141 2.45 2.88 -2.06
CA LEU A 141 2.87 3.48 -0.78
C LEU A 141 2.05 3.00 0.43
N LYS A 142 0.73 2.86 0.29
CA LYS A 142 -0.14 2.41 1.40
C LYS A 142 0.17 0.98 1.85
N VAL A 143 0.39 0.09 0.89
CA VAL A 143 0.81 -1.29 1.19
C VAL A 143 2.14 -1.28 1.93
N LEU A 144 3.10 -0.49 1.45
CA LEU A 144 4.39 -0.35 2.11
C LEU A 144 4.25 0.22 3.54
N GLN A 145 3.34 1.18 3.77
CA GLN A 145 3.05 1.70 5.12
C GLN A 145 2.53 0.61 6.06
N TYR A 146 1.54 -0.19 5.65
CA TYR A 146 1.03 -1.29 6.46
C TYR A 146 2.12 -2.33 6.75
N MET A 147 2.83 -2.75 5.71
CA MET A 147 3.92 -3.71 5.85
C MET A 147 5.05 -3.16 6.75
N SER A 148 5.35 -1.85 6.65
CA SER A 148 6.42 -1.23 7.44
C SER A 148 6.15 -1.23 8.94
N ILE A 149 4.90 -1.16 9.36
CA ILE A 149 4.51 -1.25 10.78
C ILE A 149 4.25 -2.69 11.23
N GLY A 150 4.50 -3.68 10.37
CA GLY A 150 4.43 -5.09 10.71
C GLY A 150 3.01 -5.65 10.76
N ILE A 151 2.07 -5.13 10.00
CA ILE A 151 0.73 -5.70 9.86
C ILE A 151 0.53 -6.32 8.48
N PRO A 152 -0.25 -7.42 8.38
CA PRO A 152 -0.57 -8.02 7.10
C PRO A 152 -1.45 -7.09 6.26
N SER A 153 -1.27 -7.15 4.94
CA SER A 153 -2.12 -6.43 4.00
C SER A 153 -2.88 -7.39 3.11
N VAL A 154 -4.13 -7.05 2.78
CA VAL A 154 -4.89 -7.66 1.69
C VAL A 154 -5.03 -6.63 0.58
N ALA A 155 -4.57 -6.97 -0.60
CA ALA A 155 -4.50 -6.06 -1.74
C ALA A 155 -5.09 -6.70 -3.00
N THR A 156 -5.70 -5.88 -3.86
CA THR A 156 -6.04 -6.35 -5.21
C THR A 156 -4.78 -6.81 -5.93
N ASN A 157 -4.83 -7.98 -6.56
CA ASN A 157 -3.76 -8.55 -7.38
C ASN A 157 -3.61 -7.74 -8.68
N TYR A 158 -3.10 -6.50 -8.55
CA TYR A 158 -2.98 -5.55 -9.66
C TYR A 158 -1.95 -4.46 -9.38
N GLY A 159 -1.33 -3.95 -10.45
CA GLY A 159 -0.34 -2.88 -10.39
C GLY A 159 0.87 -3.25 -9.54
N THR A 160 1.48 -2.27 -8.89
CA THR A 160 2.69 -2.46 -8.08
C THR A 160 2.50 -3.33 -6.82
N ALA A 161 1.24 -3.60 -6.41
CA ALA A 161 0.99 -4.52 -5.31
C ALA A 161 1.58 -5.92 -5.57
N ILE A 162 1.61 -6.35 -6.84
CA ILE A 162 2.17 -7.64 -7.28
C ILE A 162 3.69 -7.72 -7.03
N ASP A 163 4.37 -6.60 -7.19
CA ASP A 163 5.83 -6.53 -7.00
C ASP A 163 6.21 -6.41 -5.51
N ILE A 164 5.31 -5.86 -4.70
CA ILE A 164 5.55 -5.58 -3.28
C ILE A 164 5.18 -6.78 -2.39
N ILE A 165 4.03 -7.41 -2.66
CA ILE A 165 3.49 -8.48 -1.80
C ILE A 165 3.88 -9.85 -2.35
N LYS A 166 4.50 -10.65 -1.49
CA LYS A 166 4.63 -12.10 -1.70
C LYS A 166 3.40 -12.78 -1.11
N HIS A 167 2.51 -13.26 -2.00
CA HIS A 167 1.22 -13.86 -1.60
C HIS A 167 1.40 -14.99 -0.59
N GLY A 168 0.69 -14.89 0.55
CA GLY A 168 0.73 -15.85 1.65
C GLY A 168 1.95 -15.76 2.56
N GLU A 169 2.98 -14.97 2.18
CA GLU A 169 4.21 -14.79 2.97
C GLU A 169 4.26 -13.41 3.64
N THR A 170 4.03 -12.32 2.87
CA THR A 170 4.10 -10.94 3.36
C THR A 170 2.77 -10.21 3.28
N GLY A 171 1.73 -10.85 2.78
CA GLY A 171 0.37 -10.33 2.60
C GLY A 171 -0.43 -11.22 1.68
N PHE A 172 -1.63 -10.78 1.32
CA PHE A 172 -2.49 -11.50 0.38
C PHE A 172 -2.77 -10.63 -0.85
N LEU A 173 -2.54 -11.20 -2.04
CA LEU A 173 -2.99 -10.68 -3.32
C LEU A 173 -4.28 -11.42 -3.70
N VAL A 174 -5.34 -10.68 -4.00
CA VAL A 174 -6.68 -11.25 -4.20
C VAL A 174 -7.38 -10.66 -5.42
N ASP A 175 -8.20 -11.49 -6.05
CA ASP A 175 -9.05 -11.16 -7.18
C ASP A 175 -10.51 -11.50 -6.88
N GLY A 176 -11.40 -10.53 -7.09
CA GLY A 176 -12.81 -10.75 -6.86
C GLY A 176 -13.24 -10.85 -5.38
N LYS A 177 -14.55 -10.83 -5.17
CA LYS A 177 -15.17 -10.74 -3.85
C LYS A 177 -14.86 -11.94 -2.96
N GLU A 178 -14.89 -13.14 -3.51
CA GLU A 178 -14.73 -14.41 -2.79
C GLU A 178 -13.32 -14.54 -2.20
N GLU A 179 -12.30 -14.14 -2.96
CA GLU A 179 -10.92 -14.18 -2.49
C GLU A 179 -10.65 -13.11 -1.41
N TRP A 180 -11.23 -11.91 -1.55
CA TRP A 180 -11.19 -10.89 -0.51
C TRP A 180 -11.76 -11.42 0.80
N ILE A 181 -12.98 -12.01 0.76
CA ILE A 181 -13.64 -12.57 1.94
C ILE A 181 -12.79 -13.71 2.53
N SER A 182 -12.28 -14.61 1.70
CA SER A 182 -11.47 -15.74 2.15
C SER A 182 -10.19 -15.30 2.84
N ALA A 183 -9.45 -14.36 2.24
CA ALA A 183 -8.20 -13.84 2.82
C ALA A 183 -8.46 -13.09 4.14
N LEU A 184 -9.50 -12.25 4.19
CA LEU A 184 -9.87 -11.53 5.40
C LEU A 184 -10.30 -12.50 6.51
N LYS A 185 -11.13 -13.49 6.22
CA LYS A 185 -11.52 -14.53 7.21
C LYS A 185 -10.31 -15.26 7.79
N LYS A 186 -9.36 -15.67 6.95
CA LYS A 186 -8.12 -16.31 7.42
C LYS A 186 -7.37 -15.42 8.40
N LEU A 187 -7.20 -14.14 8.05
CA LEU A 187 -6.48 -13.21 8.90
C LEU A 187 -7.27 -12.82 10.16
N ILE A 188 -8.60 -12.72 10.11
CA ILE A 188 -9.45 -12.44 11.28
C ILE A 188 -9.35 -13.57 12.30
N ASN A 189 -9.44 -14.82 11.85
CA ASN A 189 -9.56 -15.97 12.72
C ASN A 189 -8.22 -16.58 13.15
N ASP A 190 -7.09 -16.20 12.51
CA ASP A 190 -5.78 -16.77 12.81
C ASP A 190 -4.79 -15.68 13.25
N ARG A 191 -4.63 -15.52 14.56
CA ARG A 191 -3.70 -14.56 15.18
C ARG A 191 -2.24 -14.87 14.86
N GLU A 192 -1.88 -16.15 14.84
CA GLU A 192 -0.49 -16.56 14.58
C GLU A 192 -0.11 -16.26 13.13
N LEU A 193 -1.04 -16.51 12.19
CA LEU A 193 -0.90 -16.17 10.81
C LEU A 193 -0.70 -14.64 10.63
N ARG A 194 -1.54 -13.81 11.31
CA ARG A 194 -1.37 -12.34 11.26
C ARG A 194 0.02 -11.91 11.75
N SER A 195 0.44 -12.46 12.90
CA SER A 195 1.75 -12.12 13.47
C SER A 195 2.90 -12.52 12.54
N ARG A 196 2.85 -13.73 12.01
CA ARG A 196 3.88 -14.26 11.09
C ARG A 196 3.96 -13.45 9.80
N ILE A 197 2.82 -13.20 9.15
CA ILE A 197 2.78 -12.42 7.90
C ILE A 197 3.21 -10.97 8.17
N GLY A 198 2.74 -10.36 9.25
CA GLY A 198 3.13 -8.99 9.61
C GLY A 198 4.64 -8.85 9.85
N LYS A 199 5.24 -9.79 10.57
CA LYS A 199 6.70 -9.82 10.76
C LYS A 199 7.43 -9.95 9.43
N ASN A 200 7.05 -10.90 8.59
CA ASN A 200 7.67 -11.10 7.28
C ASN A 200 7.50 -9.85 6.39
N ALA A 201 6.33 -9.20 6.43
CA ALA A 201 6.05 -7.96 5.73
C ALA A 201 7.03 -6.84 6.16
N ARG A 202 7.22 -6.66 7.46
CA ARG A 202 8.17 -5.69 8.02
C ARG A 202 9.60 -5.97 7.56
N ASP A 203 10.06 -7.21 7.72
CA ASP A 203 11.41 -7.62 7.34
C ASP A 203 11.65 -7.37 5.83
N HIS A 204 10.62 -7.64 5.00
CA HIS A 204 10.67 -7.39 3.56
C HIS A 204 10.79 -5.90 3.23
N VAL A 205 9.98 -5.04 3.86
CA VAL A 205 10.03 -3.58 3.61
C VAL A 205 11.35 -2.99 4.09
N VAL A 206 11.83 -3.34 5.26
CA VAL A 206 13.13 -2.86 5.77
C VAL A 206 14.25 -3.20 4.80
N LYS A 207 14.23 -4.42 4.25
CA LYS A 207 15.29 -4.93 3.38
C LYS A 207 15.28 -4.33 1.97
N TYR A 208 14.10 -4.00 1.41
CA TYR A 208 13.99 -3.67 -0.02
C TYR A 208 13.39 -2.28 -0.31
N TYR A 209 12.71 -1.67 0.68
CA TYR A 209 11.94 -0.45 0.49
C TYR A 209 12.22 0.65 1.54
N SER A 210 13.19 0.44 2.43
CA SER A 210 13.62 1.50 3.34
C SER A 210 14.35 2.61 2.58
N VAL A 211 14.27 3.84 3.08
CA VAL A 211 15.04 4.97 2.54
C VAL A 211 16.54 4.63 2.53
N ASP A 212 17.03 3.95 3.57
CA ASP A 212 18.44 3.57 3.67
C ASP A 212 18.89 2.63 2.56
N GLU A 213 18.03 1.70 2.14
CA GLU A 213 18.31 0.77 1.05
C GLU A 213 18.18 1.44 -0.32
N VAL A 214 17.19 2.31 -0.49
CA VAL A 214 16.85 2.87 -1.81
C VAL A 214 17.69 4.10 -2.16
N LYS A 215 18.23 4.83 -1.18
CA LYS A 215 18.96 6.09 -1.40
C LYS A 215 20.18 5.96 -2.34
N SER A 216 20.89 4.82 -2.30
CA SER A 216 22.06 4.61 -3.17
C SER A 216 21.69 4.71 -4.64
N LYS A 217 20.53 4.18 -5.05
CA LYS A 217 20.05 4.25 -6.43
C LYS A 217 19.82 5.68 -6.92
N TYR A 218 19.37 6.57 -6.03
CA TYR A 218 19.24 8.00 -6.35
C TYR A 218 20.61 8.68 -6.48
N LEU A 219 21.53 8.37 -5.57
CA LEU A 219 22.89 8.93 -5.59
C LEU A 219 23.64 8.51 -6.86
N ASP A 220 23.56 7.24 -7.24
CA ASP A 220 24.21 6.72 -8.46
C ASP A 220 23.74 7.48 -9.72
N ILE A 221 22.45 7.81 -9.80
CA ILE A 221 21.90 8.60 -10.91
C ILE A 221 22.45 10.03 -10.87
N LEU A 222 22.41 10.69 -9.70
CA LEU A 222 22.90 12.07 -9.54
C LEU A 222 24.39 12.18 -9.85
N ASP A 223 25.19 11.23 -9.39
CA ASP A 223 26.62 11.19 -9.66
C ASP A 223 26.90 11.02 -11.16
N SER A 224 26.14 10.16 -11.84
CA SER A 224 26.27 9.97 -13.30
C SER A 224 25.96 11.24 -14.10
N LEU A 225 25.01 12.05 -13.64
CA LEU A 225 24.64 13.30 -14.28
C LEU A 225 25.62 14.46 -13.97
N SER A 226 26.34 14.36 -12.84
CA SER A 226 27.31 15.39 -12.44
C SER A 226 28.65 15.26 -13.18
N MET A 227 28.88 14.16 -13.88
CA MET A 227 30.12 13.90 -14.63
C MET A 227 30.03 14.33 -16.11
N VAL A 228 28.91 14.89 -16.54
CA VAL A 228 28.64 15.45 -17.87
C VAL A 228 28.68 16.97 -17.81
#